data_ae902738ce2de49e29cf78643504f4a5
#
_entry.id   ae902738ce2de49e29cf78643504f4a5
#
_cell.length_a   1.000
_cell.length_b   1.000
_cell.length_c   1.000
_cell.angle_alpha   90.00
_cell.angle_beta   90.00
_cell.angle_gamma   90.00
#
_symmetry.space_group_name_H-M   'P 1'
#
loop_
_entity.id
_entity.type
_entity.pdbx_description
1 polymer ?
#
loop_
_entity_poly.entity_id
_entity_poly.type
_entity_poly.pdbx_seq_one_letter_code
_entity_poly.pdbx_strand_id
1 'polypeptide(L)'
;MSAQWAEPGCYPVADGIHRIPLQLPQDGLRAVNVYAVETAAGLVLIDGGWHRPDTYRELAAGLARIGRSPADIHDVLVTHIHRDHYTFAVELRRRHGCRVHLGAGEAAGLAEIRELGNNVPTSSLRELRRAGATGIAARSHADSVGEPFDVADWEPPDFWLRPGPLTFGGYELDISATPGHTKGHLVFHDPARRLLFTGDHLLPTITPSIGFELGSWELPLDKFLHSLNLLRDDDDRSMLPAHGPHGGSAGRRARELLHHHDRRFEQIRSAVTELAPCTGSEVAQALTWTRRDRPFASLDTFNQMVATCETMAHLDVLVARQVLDVHNDCGVDVFAPAH
;
A
#
# COMPACT_ATOMS: atom_id res chain seq x y z
N MET A 1 -11.25 -17.09 6.25
CA MET A 1 -12.36 -16.12 6.13
C MET A 1 -12.86 -16.20 4.71
N SER A 2 -14.18 -16.15 4.50
CA SER A 2 -14.79 -16.29 3.17
C SER A 2 -14.32 -15.15 2.23
N ALA A 3 -14.18 -15.48 0.93
CA ALA A 3 -13.83 -14.52 -0.13
C ALA A 3 -14.97 -13.53 -0.46
N GLN A 4 -16.04 -13.56 0.29
CA GLN A 4 -17.29 -12.82 0.05
C GLN A 4 -17.10 -11.29 -0.02
N TRP A 5 -16.08 -10.73 0.64
CA TRP A 5 -15.80 -9.30 0.57
C TRP A 5 -15.33 -8.85 -0.84
N ALA A 6 -14.72 -9.75 -1.61
CA ALA A 6 -14.21 -9.46 -2.95
C ALA A 6 -15.25 -9.73 -4.06
N GLU A 7 -16.46 -10.16 -3.75
CA GLU A 7 -17.47 -10.41 -4.77
C GLU A 7 -17.88 -9.10 -5.45
N PRO A 8 -18.02 -9.09 -6.81
CA PRO A 8 -18.45 -7.91 -7.53
C PRO A 8 -19.82 -7.41 -7.07
N GLY A 9 -19.93 -6.11 -6.82
CA GLY A 9 -21.18 -5.54 -6.35
C GLY A 9 -21.04 -4.11 -5.87
N CYS A 10 -22.10 -3.63 -5.22
CA CYS A 10 -22.14 -2.38 -4.50
C CYS A 10 -22.79 -2.64 -3.15
N TYR A 11 -22.08 -2.39 -2.08
CA TYR A 11 -22.46 -2.77 -0.73
C TYR A 11 -22.53 -1.53 0.15
N PRO A 12 -23.68 -1.25 0.80
CA PRO A 12 -23.78 -0.12 1.71
C PRO A 12 -22.85 -0.33 2.91
N VAL A 13 -22.16 0.73 3.30
CA VAL A 13 -21.25 0.77 4.46
C VAL A 13 -21.82 1.67 5.54
N ALA A 14 -22.31 2.84 5.13
CA ALA A 14 -22.99 3.83 5.95
C ALA A 14 -23.96 4.61 5.07
N ASP A 15 -24.74 5.51 5.66
CA ASP A 15 -25.66 6.37 4.90
C ASP A 15 -24.88 7.20 3.87
N GLY A 16 -25.24 7.02 2.59
CA GLY A 16 -24.56 7.65 1.45
C GLY A 16 -23.13 7.16 1.16
N ILE A 17 -22.67 6.06 1.77
CA ILE A 17 -21.34 5.48 1.50
C ILE A 17 -21.47 4.02 1.07
N HIS A 18 -20.93 3.71 -0.09
CA HIS A 18 -21.00 2.39 -0.70
C HIS A 18 -19.62 1.86 -1.06
N ARG A 19 -19.35 0.60 -0.76
CA ARG A 19 -18.14 -0.12 -1.14
C ARG A 19 -18.35 -0.88 -2.44
N ILE A 20 -17.46 -0.70 -3.39
CA ILE A 20 -17.47 -1.37 -4.70
C ILE A 20 -16.13 -2.10 -4.85
N PRO A 21 -16.08 -3.44 -4.68
CA PRO A 21 -14.86 -4.21 -4.91
C PRO A 21 -14.60 -4.34 -6.41
N LEU A 22 -13.49 -3.79 -6.88
CA LEU A 22 -12.97 -3.96 -8.23
C LEU A 22 -11.97 -5.11 -8.25
N GLN A 23 -12.12 -6.04 -9.17
CA GLN A 23 -11.35 -7.29 -9.19
C GLN A 23 -9.88 -7.05 -9.51
N LEU A 24 -8.99 -7.79 -8.84
CA LEU A 24 -7.56 -7.88 -9.14
C LEU A 24 -7.25 -9.30 -9.62
N PRO A 25 -7.06 -9.52 -10.92
CA PRO A 25 -6.80 -10.85 -11.45
C PRO A 25 -5.41 -11.32 -11.06
N GLN A 26 -5.32 -12.60 -10.67
CA GLN A 26 -4.08 -13.29 -10.34
C GLN A 26 -3.28 -12.64 -9.18
N ASP A 27 -3.91 -11.76 -8.42
CA ASP A 27 -3.33 -11.12 -7.25
C ASP A 27 -3.85 -11.78 -5.97
N GLY A 28 -2.96 -11.99 -5.01
CA GLY A 28 -3.32 -12.49 -3.67
C GLY A 28 -4.30 -11.58 -2.93
N LEU A 29 -4.37 -10.29 -3.31
CA LEU A 29 -5.29 -9.28 -2.78
C LEU A 29 -6.73 -9.44 -3.27
N ARG A 30 -6.97 -10.10 -4.42
CA ARG A 30 -8.27 -10.43 -5.03
C ARG A 30 -9.07 -9.24 -5.57
N ALA A 31 -9.21 -8.17 -4.82
CA ALA A 31 -9.94 -6.96 -5.20
C ALA A 31 -9.40 -5.75 -4.45
N VAL A 32 -9.59 -4.56 -5.01
CA VAL A 32 -9.46 -3.29 -4.32
C VAL A 32 -10.84 -2.73 -4.03
N ASN A 33 -11.09 -2.28 -2.82
CA ASN A 33 -12.32 -1.61 -2.44
C ASN A 33 -12.26 -0.13 -2.83
N VAL A 34 -13.05 0.27 -3.79
CA VAL A 34 -13.35 1.67 -4.05
C VAL A 34 -14.60 2.05 -3.25
N TYR A 35 -14.58 3.23 -2.64
CA TYR A 35 -15.74 3.71 -1.89
C TYR A 35 -16.39 4.88 -2.61
N ALA A 36 -17.67 4.73 -2.98
CA ALA A 36 -18.48 5.80 -3.54
C ALA A 36 -19.21 6.52 -2.42
N VAL A 37 -18.96 7.82 -2.31
CA VAL A 37 -19.58 8.72 -1.31
C VAL A 37 -20.53 9.63 -2.04
N GLU A 38 -21.82 9.61 -1.65
CA GLU A 38 -22.84 10.49 -2.19
C GLU A 38 -22.74 11.89 -1.57
N THR A 39 -22.74 12.89 -2.43
CA THR A 39 -22.69 14.30 -2.04
C THR A 39 -23.79 15.09 -2.76
N ALA A 40 -24.02 16.33 -2.36
CA ALA A 40 -24.97 17.20 -3.04
C ALA A 40 -24.58 17.50 -4.51
N ALA A 41 -23.30 17.35 -4.86
CA ALA A 41 -22.78 17.62 -6.20
C ALA A 41 -22.68 16.36 -7.09
N GLY A 42 -22.91 15.16 -6.55
CA GLY A 42 -22.76 13.87 -7.23
C GLY A 42 -21.97 12.89 -6.38
N LEU A 43 -20.98 12.21 -6.97
CA LEU A 43 -20.17 11.21 -6.28
C LEU A 43 -18.74 11.68 -6.08
N VAL A 44 -18.18 11.39 -4.90
CA VAL A 44 -16.75 11.35 -4.63
C VAL A 44 -16.34 9.89 -4.51
N LEU A 45 -15.27 9.48 -5.20
CA LEU A 45 -14.65 8.18 -4.96
C LEU A 45 -13.46 8.31 -4.01
N ILE A 46 -13.31 7.34 -3.11
CA ILE A 46 -12.06 7.09 -2.40
C ILE A 46 -11.41 5.89 -3.06
N ASP A 47 -10.22 6.11 -3.62
CA ASP A 47 -9.47 5.29 -4.56
C ASP A 47 -10.17 5.11 -5.93
N GLY A 48 -9.37 4.90 -6.96
CA GLY A 48 -9.85 4.76 -8.33
C GLY A 48 -9.94 3.31 -8.81
N GLY A 49 -9.00 2.49 -8.40
CA GLY A 49 -8.82 1.15 -8.96
C GLY A 49 -7.66 1.06 -9.95
N TRP A 50 -7.44 -0.16 -10.46
CA TRP A 50 -6.45 -0.44 -11.50
C TRP A 50 -7.06 -0.31 -12.89
N HIS A 51 -6.42 0.46 -13.78
CA HIS A 51 -6.85 0.56 -15.18
C HIS A 51 -6.63 -0.77 -15.92
N ARG A 52 -7.72 -1.49 -16.14
CA ARG A 52 -7.80 -2.76 -16.85
C ARG A 52 -9.03 -2.75 -17.76
N PRO A 53 -9.08 -3.60 -18.81
CA PRO A 53 -10.19 -3.63 -19.75
C PRO A 53 -11.59 -3.77 -19.11
N ASP A 54 -11.67 -4.49 -17.98
CA ASP A 54 -12.95 -4.79 -17.32
C ASP A 54 -13.33 -3.80 -16.21
N THR A 55 -12.39 -3.04 -15.66
CA THR A 55 -12.60 -2.18 -14.49
C THR A 55 -13.72 -1.16 -14.68
N TYR A 56 -13.81 -0.55 -15.86
CA TYR A 56 -14.89 0.39 -16.17
C TYR A 56 -16.27 -0.27 -16.09
N ARG A 57 -16.42 -1.47 -16.63
CA ARG A 57 -17.67 -2.22 -16.61
C ARG A 57 -18.04 -2.64 -15.18
N GLU A 58 -17.05 -3.07 -14.39
CA GLU A 58 -17.22 -3.44 -12.99
C GLU A 58 -17.72 -2.26 -12.15
N LEU A 59 -17.06 -1.09 -12.27
CA LEU A 59 -17.47 0.13 -11.57
C LEU A 59 -18.86 0.59 -12.01
N ALA A 60 -19.13 0.64 -13.31
CA ALA A 60 -20.43 1.05 -13.85
C ALA A 60 -21.56 0.15 -13.36
N ALA A 61 -21.35 -1.18 -13.35
CA ALA A 61 -22.31 -2.15 -12.85
C ALA A 61 -22.55 -2.00 -11.33
N GLY A 62 -21.51 -1.67 -10.56
CA GLY A 62 -21.62 -1.37 -9.14
C GLY A 62 -22.46 -0.12 -8.90
N LEU A 63 -22.13 1.00 -9.55
CA LEU A 63 -22.83 2.28 -9.41
C LEU A 63 -24.29 2.21 -9.87
N ALA A 64 -24.59 1.44 -10.91
CA ALA A 64 -25.96 1.25 -11.39
C ALA A 64 -26.90 0.66 -10.30
N ARG A 65 -26.37 -0.11 -9.33
CA ARG A 65 -27.17 -0.65 -8.21
C ARG A 65 -27.70 0.42 -7.25
N ILE A 66 -27.08 1.59 -7.25
CA ILE A 66 -27.51 2.75 -6.47
C ILE A 66 -28.09 3.88 -7.36
N GLY A 67 -28.43 3.54 -8.62
CA GLY A 67 -29.02 4.51 -9.56
C GLY A 67 -28.03 5.57 -10.05
N ARG A 68 -26.72 5.28 -9.98
CA ARG A 68 -25.63 6.18 -10.40
C ARG A 68 -24.83 5.58 -11.56
N SER A 69 -23.99 6.41 -12.15
CA SER A 69 -23.09 6.06 -13.25
C SER A 69 -21.70 6.66 -13.04
N PRO A 70 -20.66 6.23 -13.77
CA PRO A 70 -19.35 6.87 -13.71
C PRO A 70 -19.34 8.36 -14.10
N ALA A 71 -20.34 8.83 -14.86
CA ALA A 71 -20.47 10.24 -15.20
C ALA A 71 -20.93 11.14 -14.02
N ASP A 72 -21.45 10.53 -12.94
CA ASP A 72 -21.83 11.25 -11.73
C ASP A 72 -20.62 11.52 -10.80
N ILE A 73 -19.44 10.93 -11.10
CA ILE A 73 -18.23 11.12 -10.33
C ILE A 73 -17.62 12.48 -10.67
N HIS A 74 -17.46 13.34 -9.68
CA HIS A 74 -16.82 14.63 -9.86
C HIS A 74 -15.42 14.72 -9.27
N ASP A 75 -15.09 13.92 -8.26
CA ASP A 75 -13.75 13.85 -7.65
C ASP A 75 -13.37 12.40 -7.30
N VAL A 76 -12.08 12.10 -7.44
CA VAL A 76 -11.47 10.85 -6.96
C VAL A 76 -10.33 11.22 -6.01
N LEU A 77 -10.46 10.83 -4.74
CA LEU A 77 -9.43 11.02 -3.71
C LEU A 77 -8.64 9.73 -3.60
N VAL A 78 -7.39 9.75 -4.02
CA VAL A 78 -6.54 8.56 -4.01
C VAL A 78 -5.69 8.53 -2.76
N THR A 79 -5.72 7.39 -2.04
CA THR A 79 -4.97 7.20 -0.81
C THR A 79 -3.47 7.18 -1.05
N HIS A 80 -3.03 6.55 -2.13
CA HIS A 80 -1.62 6.46 -2.50
C HIS A 80 -1.42 6.07 -3.97
N ILE A 81 -0.16 6.08 -4.42
CA ILE A 81 0.21 6.02 -5.84
C ILE A 81 0.14 4.63 -6.47
N HIS A 82 -0.05 3.53 -5.75
CA HIS A 82 -0.01 2.21 -6.36
C HIS A 82 -1.04 2.04 -7.48
N ARG A 83 -0.70 1.19 -8.46
CA ARG A 83 -1.45 1.05 -9.72
C ARG A 83 -2.93 0.71 -9.52
N ASP A 84 -3.23 -0.08 -8.51
CA ASP A 84 -4.58 -0.54 -8.17
C ASP A 84 -5.41 0.48 -7.38
N HIS A 85 -4.85 1.65 -7.09
CA HIS A 85 -5.52 2.79 -6.50
C HIS A 85 -5.60 3.98 -7.47
N TYR A 86 -4.54 4.21 -8.24
CA TYR A 86 -4.35 5.45 -8.98
C TYR A 86 -4.73 5.37 -10.46
N THR A 87 -4.33 4.31 -11.16
CA THR A 87 -4.31 4.33 -12.63
C THR A 87 -5.70 4.44 -13.26
N PHE A 88 -6.71 3.83 -12.67
CA PHE A 88 -8.07 3.96 -13.19
C PHE A 88 -8.73 5.30 -12.81
N ALA A 89 -8.29 6.00 -11.77
CA ALA A 89 -8.70 7.39 -11.50
C ALA A 89 -8.33 8.31 -12.67
N VAL A 90 -7.14 8.14 -13.24
CA VAL A 90 -6.69 8.87 -14.44
C VAL A 90 -7.58 8.57 -15.64
N GLU A 91 -7.94 7.31 -15.86
CA GLU A 91 -8.86 6.92 -16.95
C GLU A 91 -10.26 7.49 -16.75
N LEU A 92 -10.78 7.50 -15.52
CA LEU A 92 -12.07 8.14 -15.21
C LEU A 92 -12.05 9.64 -15.52
N ARG A 93 -10.95 10.33 -15.19
CA ARG A 93 -10.75 11.74 -15.58
C ARG A 93 -10.82 11.95 -17.08
N ARG A 94 -10.13 11.10 -17.85
CA ARG A 94 -10.14 11.20 -19.31
C ARG A 94 -11.53 11.01 -19.91
N ARG A 95 -12.32 10.09 -19.35
CA ARG A 95 -13.66 9.77 -19.88
C ARG A 95 -14.74 10.73 -19.44
N HIS A 96 -14.67 11.21 -18.21
CA HIS A 96 -15.79 11.93 -17.58
C HIS A 96 -15.43 13.32 -17.06
N GLY A 97 -14.14 13.70 -17.07
CA GLY A 97 -13.69 15.02 -16.62
C GLY A 97 -13.74 15.19 -15.10
N CYS A 98 -13.79 14.09 -14.32
CA CYS A 98 -13.65 14.18 -12.86
C CYS A 98 -12.25 14.67 -12.49
N ARG A 99 -12.10 15.20 -11.27
CA ARG A 99 -10.83 15.68 -10.75
C ARG A 99 -10.15 14.58 -9.94
N VAL A 100 -8.85 14.41 -10.16
CA VAL A 100 -8.04 13.42 -9.43
C VAL A 100 -7.18 14.13 -8.40
N HIS A 101 -7.20 13.63 -7.17
CA HIS A 101 -6.47 14.15 -6.03
C HIS A 101 -5.54 13.08 -5.47
N LEU A 102 -4.29 13.43 -5.18
CA LEU A 102 -3.27 12.52 -4.66
C LEU A 102 -2.42 13.21 -3.59
N GLY A 103 -1.90 12.47 -2.63
CA GLY A 103 -1.02 13.01 -1.59
C GLY A 103 0.22 13.70 -2.17
N ALA A 104 0.56 14.91 -1.69
CA ALA A 104 1.70 15.68 -2.19
C ALA A 104 3.04 14.93 -2.01
N GLY A 105 3.13 14.02 -1.05
CA GLY A 105 4.30 13.17 -0.85
C GLY A 105 4.56 12.16 -1.97
N GLU A 106 3.57 11.89 -2.84
CA GLU A 106 3.71 10.98 -3.98
C GLU A 106 4.34 11.61 -5.22
N ALA A 107 4.51 12.93 -5.23
CA ALA A 107 4.95 13.66 -6.43
C ALA A 107 6.29 13.15 -6.99
N ALA A 108 7.25 12.87 -6.13
CA ALA A 108 8.56 12.36 -6.55
C ALA A 108 8.46 10.94 -7.11
N GLY A 109 7.71 10.05 -6.46
CA GLY A 109 7.47 8.67 -6.92
C GLY A 109 6.76 8.64 -8.27
N LEU A 110 5.75 9.50 -8.47
CA LEU A 110 5.04 9.62 -9.75
C LEU A 110 5.97 10.09 -10.87
N ALA A 111 6.82 11.08 -10.60
CA ALA A 111 7.80 11.56 -11.58
C ALA A 111 8.76 10.44 -11.99
N GLU A 112 9.25 9.66 -11.04
CA GLU A 112 10.16 8.53 -11.28
C GLU A 112 9.49 7.40 -12.09
N ILE A 113 8.25 7.02 -11.77
CA ILE A 113 7.47 6.04 -12.55
C ILE A 113 7.36 6.48 -14.01
N ARG A 114 7.06 7.74 -14.24
CA ARG A 114 6.90 8.31 -15.60
C ARG A 114 8.22 8.36 -16.36
N GLU A 115 9.32 8.66 -15.68
CA GLU A 115 10.67 8.67 -16.26
C GLU A 115 11.15 7.27 -16.64
N LEU A 116 10.91 6.28 -15.77
CA LEU A 116 11.25 4.89 -16.04
C LEU A 116 10.50 4.31 -17.24
N GLY A 117 9.25 4.67 -17.43
CA GLY A 117 8.44 4.23 -18.56
C GLY A 117 8.23 2.71 -18.65
N ASN A 118 8.31 2.00 -17.53
CA ASN A 118 8.11 0.56 -17.45
C ASN A 118 7.77 0.11 -16.01
N ASN A 119 7.42 -1.18 -15.85
CA ASN A 119 7.03 -1.78 -14.56
C ASN A 119 8.20 -2.44 -13.81
N VAL A 120 9.45 -2.22 -14.21
CA VAL A 120 10.61 -2.82 -13.53
C VAL A 120 10.77 -2.20 -12.14
N PRO A 121 10.75 -3.00 -11.06
CA PRO A 121 10.81 -2.50 -9.69
C PRO A 121 12.25 -2.14 -9.29
N THR A 122 12.82 -1.09 -9.90
CA THR A 122 14.24 -0.72 -9.80
C THR A 122 14.73 -0.57 -8.37
N SER A 123 13.92 0.01 -7.49
CA SER A 123 14.27 0.19 -6.07
C SER A 123 14.32 -1.14 -5.33
N SER A 124 13.33 -2.01 -5.54
CA SER A 124 13.37 -3.36 -4.96
C SER A 124 14.55 -4.18 -5.48
N LEU A 125 14.87 -4.05 -6.77
CA LEU A 125 16.07 -4.70 -7.33
C LEU A 125 17.36 -4.18 -6.70
N ARG A 126 17.44 -2.90 -6.35
CA ARG A 126 18.57 -2.34 -5.61
C ARG A 126 18.65 -2.91 -4.20
N GLU A 127 17.53 -2.97 -3.48
CA GLU A 127 17.46 -3.56 -2.14
C GLU A 127 17.81 -5.05 -2.14
N LEU A 128 17.37 -5.81 -3.14
CA LEU A 128 17.74 -7.22 -3.30
C LEU A 128 19.26 -7.40 -3.50
N ARG A 129 19.91 -6.52 -4.29
CA ARG A 129 21.37 -6.57 -4.47
C ARG A 129 22.08 -6.20 -3.17
N ARG A 130 21.63 -5.16 -2.49
CA ARG A 130 22.10 -4.72 -1.19
C ARG A 130 21.98 -5.84 -0.13
N ALA A 131 20.90 -6.63 -0.20
CA ALA A 131 20.68 -7.80 0.65
C ALA A 131 21.51 -9.03 0.27
N GLY A 132 22.29 -9.00 -0.83
CA GLY A 132 22.98 -10.18 -1.36
C GLY A 132 22.08 -11.18 -2.11
N ALA A 133 20.83 -10.80 -2.42
CA ALA A 133 19.82 -11.65 -3.07
C ALA A 133 19.86 -11.54 -4.62
N THR A 134 21.03 -11.62 -5.23
CA THR A 134 21.25 -11.38 -6.67
C THR A 134 20.44 -12.32 -7.58
N GLY A 135 20.26 -13.58 -7.17
CA GLY A 135 19.45 -14.54 -7.93
C GLY A 135 17.97 -14.18 -7.95
N ILE A 136 17.42 -13.65 -6.84
CA ILE A 136 16.04 -13.16 -6.77
C ILE A 136 15.92 -11.89 -7.61
N ALA A 137 16.89 -10.96 -7.51
CA ALA A 137 16.91 -9.75 -8.33
C ALA A 137 16.89 -10.05 -9.84
N ALA A 138 17.66 -11.04 -10.30
CA ALA A 138 17.67 -11.44 -11.70
C ALA A 138 16.31 -12.00 -12.16
N ARG A 139 15.67 -12.87 -11.36
CA ARG A 139 14.34 -13.42 -11.69
C ARG A 139 13.28 -12.32 -11.66
N SER A 140 13.24 -11.49 -10.63
CA SER A 140 12.26 -10.39 -10.52
C SER A 140 12.38 -9.40 -11.69
N HIS A 141 13.60 -9.10 -12.12
CA HIS A 141 13.81 -8.30 -13.31
C HIS A 141 13.27 -8.99 -14.56
N ALA A 142 13.59 -10.28 -14.77
CA ALA A 142 13.11 -11.02 -15.94
C ALA A 142 11.57 -11.12 -15.99
N ASP A 143 10.94 -11.33 -14.83
CA ASP A 143 9.47 -11.41 -14.71
C ASP A 143 8.79 -10.05 -15.01
N SER A 144 9.47 -8.93 -14.75
CA SER A 144 8.94 -7.57 -14.98
C SER A 144 9.17 -7.03 -16.39
N VAL A 145 10.14 -7.59 -17.11
CA VAL A 145 10.45 -7.19 -18.49
C VAL A 145 9.33 -7.63 -19.42
N GLY A 146 8.72 -6.67 -20.12
CA GLY A 146 7.62 -6.95 -21.05
C GLY A 146 6.22 -6.90 -20.43
N GLU A 147 6.08 -6.63 -19.14
CA GLU A 147 4.77 -6.27 -18.60
C GLU A 147 4.24 -4.99 -19.27
N PRO A 148 2.97 -4.97 -19.69
CA PRO A 148 2.38 -3.79 -20.30
C PRO A 148 2.50 -2.56 -19.38
N PHE A 149 2.97 -1.45 -19.94
CA PHE A 149 3.06 -0.17 -19.25
C PHE A 149 2.54 0.93 -20.18
N ASP A 150 1.62 1.74 -19.67
CA ASP A 150 1.18 2.96 -20.35
C ASP A 150 1.47 4.17 -19.44
N VAL A 151 2.40 5.03 -19.86
CA VAL A 151 2.75 6.26 -19.12
C VAL A 151 1.53 7.18 -18.97
N ALA A 152 0.55 7.07 -19.85
CA ALA A 152 -0.67 7.85 -19.77
C ALA A 152 -1.51 7.50 -18.54
N ASP A 153 -1.43 6.28 -18.00
CA ASP A 153 -2.12 5.88 -16.75
C ASP A 153 -1.54 6.55 -15.51
N TRP A 154 -0.37 7.17 -15.64
CA TRP A 154 0.37 7.83 -14.58
C TRP A 154 0.44 9.36 -14.78
N GLU A 155 -0.52 9.96 -15.45
CA GLU A 155 -0.62 11.42 -15.54
C GLU A 155 -0.72 12.04 -14.12
N PRO A 156 -0.12 13.24 -13.91
CA PRO A 156 -0.24 13.92 -12.62
C PRO A 156 -1.70 14.18 -12.21
N PRO A 157 -1.99 14.20 -10.90
CA PRO A 157 -3.32 14.56 -10.42
C PRO A 157 -3.63 16.03 -10.71
N ASP A 158 -4.90 16.41 -10.62
CA ASP A 158 -5.32 17.81 -10.73
C ASP A 158 -4.96 18.58 -9.45
N PHE A 159 -4.96 17.90 -8.29
CA PHE A 159 -4.65 18.51 -7.00
C PHE A 159 -3.76 17.63 -6.14
N TRP A 160 -2.76 18.25 -5.53
CA TRP A 160 -1.90 17.64 -4.55
C TRP A 160 -2.46 17.88 -3.13
N LEU A 161 -2.91 16.82 -2.47
CA LEU A 161 -3.47 16.90 -1.13
C LEU A 161 -2.38 17.02 -0.06
N ARG A 162 -2.72 17.73 1.00
CA ARG A 162 -1.94 17.86 2.24
C ARG A 162 -2.83 17.55 3.44
N PRO A 163 -2.27 17.17 4.60
CA PRO A 163 -3.04 17.00 5.84
C PRO A 163 -3.88 18.23 6.19
N GLY A 164 -5.06 18.00 6.74
CA GLY A 164 -6.01 19.01 7.17
C GLY A 164 -7.43 18.76 6.66
N PRO A 165 -8.35 19.67 6.97
CA PRO A 165 -9.76 19.55 6.60
C PRO A 165 -9.96 19.69 5.10
N LEU A 166 -10.92 18.92 4.57
CA LEU A 166 -11.28 18.90 3.16
C LEU A 166 -12.80 18.79 3.01
N THR A 167 -13.40 19.57 2.11
CA THR A 167 -14.85 19.56 1.90
C THR A 167 -15.19 19.40 0.42
N PHE A 168 -16.10 18.46 0.12
CA PHE A 168 -16.64 18.22 -1.23
C PHE A 168 -18.17 18.17 -1.18
N GLY A 169 -18.83 19.07 -1.90
CA GLY A 169 -20.29 19.04 -2.01
C GLY A 169 -21.02 18.99 -0.65
N GLY A 170 -20.45 19.58 0.39
CA GLY A 170 -20.96 19.53 1.76
C GLY A 170 -20.55 18.29 2.56
N TYR A 171 -19.78 17.37 1.97
CA TYR A 171 -19.18 16.24 2.69
C TYR A 171 -17.80 16.64 3.24
N GLU A 172 -17.64 16.50 4.55
CA GLU A 172 -16.44 16.92 5.28
C GLU A 172 -15.58 15.70 5.61
N LEU A 173 -14.29 15.80 5.32
CA LEU A 173 -13.25 14.87 5.69
C LEU A 173 -12.09 15.59 6.39
N ASP A 174 -11.33 14.86 7.17
CA ASP A 174 -10.03 15.31 7.66
C ASP A 174 -8.94 14.37 7.14
N ILE A 175 -7.87 14.93 6.61
CA ILE A 175 -6.77 14.18 5.96
C ILE A 175 -5.62 14.06 6.92
N SER A 176 -5.12 12.84 7.12
CA SER A 176 -3.86 12.59 7.81
C SER A 176 -2.86 11.91 6.88
N ALA A 177 -1.61 12.37 6.94
CA ALA A 177 -0.51 11.69 6.26
C ALA A 177 -0.07 10.47 7.07
N THR A 178 0.03 9.33 6.42
CA THR A 178 0.47 8.06 7.01
C THR A 178 1.57 7.42 6.15
N PRO A 179 2.74 8.09 6.01
CA PRO A 179 3.85 7.56 5.23
C PRO A 179 4.35 6.24 5.81
N GLY A 180 4.84 5.35 4.94
CA GLY A 180 5.41 4.06 5.34
C GLY A 180 5.18 2.97 4.30
N HIS A 181 3.95 2.75 3.90
CA HIS A 181 3.60 1.90 2.75
C HIS A 181 4.04 2.57 1.44
N THR A 182 3.66 3.84 1.26
CA THR A 182 4.24 4.77 0.29
C THR A 182 4.62 6.10 0.96
N LYS A 183 5.38 6.96 0.26
CA LYS A 183 5.87 8.25 0.78
C LYS A 183 4.75 9.25 1.06
N GLY A 184 3.72 9.23 0.23
CA GLY A 184 2.63 10.18 0.28
C GLY A 184 1.29 9.58 0.69
N HIS A 185 1.28 8.38 1.29
CA HIS A 185 0.05 7.72 1.71
C HIS A 185 -0.79 8.62 2.62
N LEU A 186 -2.08 8.68 2.33
CA LEU A 186 -3.07 9.43 3.11
C LEU A 186 -4.18 8.50 3.61
N VAL A 187 -4.70 8.81 4.78
CA VAL A 187 -5.97 8.29 5.28
C VAL A 187 -6.99 9.42 5.38
N PHE A 188 -8.27 9.12 5.15
CA PHE A 188 -9.34 10.10 5.19
C PHE A 188 -10.29 9.76 6.33
N HIS A 189 -10.46 10.70 7.26
CA HIS A 189 -11.35 10.57 8.39
C HIS A 189 -12.71 11.18 8.05
N ASP A 190 -13.80 10.44 8.29
CA ASP A 190 -15.15 10.96 8.38
C ASP A 190 -15.50 11.11 9.86
N PRO A 191 -15.38 12.30 10.43
CA PRO A 191 -15.62 12.50 11.87
C PRO A 191 -17.10 12.35 12.24
N ALA A 192 -18.01 12.67 11.32
CA ALA A 192 -19.44 12.62 11.56
C ALA A 192 -19.96 11.18 11.72
N ARG A 193 -19.39 10.24 10.94
CA ARG A 193 -19.78 8.82 10.95
C ARG A 193 -18.80 7.94 11.70
N ARG A 194 -17.69 8.50 12.22
CA ARG A 194 -16.59 7.76 12.86
C ARG A 194 -16.02 6.67 11.96
N LEU A 195 -15.77 7.00 10.70
CA LEU A 195 -15.18 6.13 9.70
C LEU A 195 -13.77 6.60 9.36
N LEU A 196 -12.92 5.64 8.99
CA LEU A 196 -11.57 5.89 8.51
C LEU A 196 -11.33 5.11 7.23
N PHE A 197 -11.18 5.81 6.10
CA PHE A 197 -10.69 5.22 4.86
C PHE A 197 -9.18 5.05 4.99
N THR A 198 -8.76 3.80 5.14
CA THR A 198 -7.39 3.49 5.57
C THR A 198 -6.44 3.21 4.42
N GLY A 199 -6.94 3.14 3.17
CA GLY A 199 -6.11 2.68 2.06
C GLY A 199 -5.40 1.38 2.43
N ASP A 200 -4.10 1.35 2.18
CA ASP A 200 -3.22 0.22 2.53
C ASP A 200 -2.44 0.43 3.84
N HIS A 201 -2.69 1.54 4.55
CA HIS A 201 -2.04 1.74 5.85
C HIS A 201 -2.53 0.74 6.92
N LEU A 202 -3.85 0.49 7.00
CA LEU A 202 -4.43 -0.51 7.90
C LEU A 202 -5.26 -1.53 7.12
N LEU A 203 -4.72 -2.73 6.94
CA LEU A 203 -5.40 -3.86 6.30
C LEU A 203 -5.87 -4.88 7.35
N PRO A 204 -7.12 -5.38 7.26
CA PRO A 204 -7.71 -6.18 8.35
C PRO A 204 -7.09 -7.56 8.51
N THR A 205 -6.53 -8.13 7.44
CA THR A 205 -6.11 -9.53 7.41
C THR A 205 -4.65 -9.77 7.07
N ILE A 206 -3.97 -8.79 6.52
CA ILE A 206 -2.55 -8.87 6.13
C ILE A 206 -1.80 -7.67 6.67
N THR A 207 -0.48 -7.73 6.68
CA THR A 207 0.40 -6.56 6.87
C THR A 207 0.61 -5.89 5.51
N PRO A 208 0.57 -4.56 5.41
CA PRO A 208 1.01 -3.86 4.21
C PRO A 208 2.48 -4.16 3.90
N SER A 209 2.84 -4.21 2.63
CA SER A 209 4.24 -4.32 2.22
C SER A 209 4.97 -3.01 2.51
N ILE A 210 6.19 -3.11 3.04
CA ILE A 210 7.06 -1.97 3.34
C ILE A 210 8.38 -2.14 2.60
N GLY A 211 8.95 -1.02 2.12
CA GLY A 211 10.21 -1.05 1.35
C GLY A 211 10.04 -1.44 -0.12
N PHE A 212 8.83 -1.35 -0.65
CA PHE A 212 8.48 -1.71 -2.03
C PHE A 212 8.15 -0.48 -2.90
N GLU A 213 8.72 0.66 -2.63
CA GLU A 213 8.45 1.89 -3.37
C GLU A 213 9.64 2.30 -4.26
N LEU A 214 9.34 3.04 -5.34
CA LEU A 214 10.36 3.59 -6.23
C LEU A 214 11.13 4.75 -5.57
N GLY A 215 12.39 4.89 -5.96
CA GLY A 215 13.27 5.94 -5.49
C GLY A 215 13.98 5.64 -4.17
N SER A 216 14.85 6.56 -3.78
CA SER A 216 15.50 6.51 -2.48
C SER A 216 14.54 6.96 -1.39
N TRP A 217 14.44 6.19 -0.35
CA TRP A 217 13.64 6.52 0.82
C TRP A 217 14.28 5.96 2.09
N GLU A 218 14.56 6.84 3.01
CA GLU A 218 15.19 6.47 4.27
C GLU A 218 14.15 5.94 5.26
N LEU A 219 14.41 4.76 5.82
CA LEU A 219 13.67 4.14 6.93
C LEU A 219 12.15 4.09 6.72
N PRO A 220 11.65 3.49 5.63
CA PRO A 220 10.21 3.42 5.36
C PRO A 220 9.44 2.74 6.50
N LEU A 221 10.00 1.70 7.12
CA LEU A 221 9.37 1.01 8.23
C LEU A 221 9.28 1.90 9.48
N ASP A 222 10.29 2.70 9.79
CA ASP A 222 10.23 3.61 10.93
C ASP A 222 9.11 4.65 10.76
N LYS A 223 8.95 5.18 9.54
CA LYS A 223 7.84 6.08 9.21
C LYS A 223 6.49 5.38 9.32
N PHE A 224 6.38 4.12 8.88
CA PHE A 224 5.17 3.32 9.03
C PHE A 224 4.81 3.10 10.49
N LEU A 225 5.77 2.74 11.34
CA LEU A 225 5.57 2.57 12.77
C LEU A 225 5.15 3.88 13.44
N HIS A 226 5.74 5.01 13.04
CA HIS A 226 5.29 6.32 13.50
C HIS A 226 3.83 6.58 13.11
N SER A 227 3.46 6.33 11.88
CA SER A 227 2.09 6.50 11.38
C SER A 227 1.08 5.59 12.09
N LEU A 228 1.46 4.35 12.41
CA LEU A 228 0.64 3.45 13.24
C LEU A 228 0.43 4.01 14.66
N ASN A 229 1.47 4.58 15.25
CA ASN A 229 1.37 5.18 16.60
C ASN A 229 0.41 6.38 16.64
N LEU A 230 0.24 7.13 15.56
CA LEU A 230 -0.75 8.22 15.48
C LEU A 230 -2.19 7.70 15.54
N LEU A 231 -2.42 6.46 15.11
CA LEU A 231 -3.76 5.84 15.07
C LEU A 231 -4.02 4.85 16.21
N ARG A 232 -3.02 4.52 17.03
CA ARG A 232 -3.10 3.41 18.00
C ARG A 232 -4.21 3.57 19.06
N ASP A 233 -4.59 4.82 19.35
CA ASP A 233 -5.61 5.15 20.35
C ASP A 233 -6.97 5.50 19.70
N ASP A 234 -7.10 5.31 18.39
CA ASP A 234 -8.30 5.59 17.61
C ASP A 234 -9.27 4.39 17.60
N ASP A 235 -9.75 4.03 18.77
CA ASP A 235 -10.62 2.85 18.94
C ASP A 235 -12.06 3.07 18.45
N ASP A 236 -12.48 4.30 18.34
CA ASP A 236 -13.85 4.65 17.99
C ASP A 236 -14.14 4.62 16.49
N ARG A 237 -13.10 4.66 15.64
CA ARG A 237 -13.29 4.70 14.19
C ARG A 237 -13.27 3.30 13.58
N SER A 238 -14.27 3.05 12.74
CA SER A 238 -14.37 1.83 11.95
C SER A 238 -13.57 1.96 10.66
N MET A 239 -12.78 0.93 10.33
CA MET A 239 -11.92 0.93 9.15
C MET A 239 -12.68 0.66 7.86
N LEU A 240 -12.35 1.42 6.84
CA LEU A 240 -12.71 1.21 5.43
C LEU A 240 -11.42 0.96 4.63
N PRO A 241 -10.90 -0.27 4.62
CA PRO A 241 -9.61 -0.61 4.02
C PRO A 241 -9.74 -0.82 2.51
N ALA A 242 -8.64 -0.59 1.80
CA ALA A 242 -8.62 -0.86 0.36
C ALA A 242 -8.66 -2.37 0.04
N HIS A 243 -8.13 -3.23 0.89
CA HIS A 243 -8.17 -4.68 0.70
C HIS A 243 -8.74 -5.39 1.93
N GLY A 244 -9.64 -6.34 1.68
CA GLY A 244 -10.28 -7.11 2.74
C GLY A 244 -11.66 -6.59 3.15
N PRO A 245 -12.28 -7.22 4.17
CA PRO A 245 -13.56 -6.78 4.70
C PRO A 245 -13.42 -5.44 5.43
N HIS A 246 -14.44 -4.59 5.33
CA HIS A 246 -14.52 -3.35 6.11
C HIS A 246 -14.97 -3.61 7.54
N GLY A 247 -14.77 -2.64 8.41
CA GLY A 247 -15.15 -2.69 9.82
C GLY A 247 -13.98 -2.97 10.76
N GLY A 248 -14.29 -3.07 12.03
CA GLY A 248 -13.29 -3.21 13.09
C GLY A 248 -12.65 -1.86 13.49
N SER A 249 -12.02 -1.84 14.67
CA SER A 249 -11.40 -0.64 15.23
C SER A 249 -10.05 -0.35 14.59
N ALA A 250 -9.84 0.90 14.14
CA ALA A 250 -8.58 1.36 13.59
C ALA A 250 -7.45 1.28 14.64
N GLY A 251 -7.69 1.75 15.86
CA GLY A 251 -6.71 1.72 16.94
C GLY A 251 -6.30 0.32 17.33
N ARG A 252 -7.27 -0.60 17.48
CA ARG A 252 -6.96 -2.01 17.75
C ARG A 252 -6.07 -2.58 16.64
N ARG A 253 -6.39 -2.32 15.37
CA ARG A 253 -5.60 -2.84 14.25
C ARG A 253 -4.20 -2.23 14.21
N ALA A 254 -4.06 -0.94 14.48
CA ALA A 254 -2.76 -0.29 14.58
C ALA A 254 -1.89 -0.94 15.66
N ARG A 255 -2.43 -1.21 16.86
CA ARG A 255 -1.72 -1.92 17.93
C ARG A 255 -1.32 -3.36 17.54
N GLU A 256 -2.19 -4.09 16.84
CA GLU A 256 -1.87 -5.43 16.34
C GLU A 256 -0.69 -5.41 15.35
N LEU A 257 -0.63 -4.40 14.46
CA LEU A 257 0.48 -4.23 13.53
C LEU A 257 1.77 -3.81 14.23
N LEU A 258 1.72 -2.87 15.19
CA LEU A 258 2.88 -2.51 16.03
C LEU A 258 3.45 -3.74 16.72
N HIS A 259 2.60 -4.54 17.38
CA HIS A 259 3.04 -5.76 18.05
C HIS A 259 3.57 -6.83 17.04
N HIS A 260 3.04 -6.88 15.82
CA HIS A 260 3.60 -7.73 14.77
C HIS A 260 5.04 -7.34 14.44
N HIS A 261 5.31 -6.05 14.23
CA HIS A 261 6.66 -5.57 13.92
C HIS A 261 7.62 -5.73 15.10
N ASP A 262 7.16 -5.53 16.35
CA ASP A 262 7.99 -5.80 17.53
C ASP A 262 8.46 -7.27 17.56
N ARG A 263 7.56 -8.22 17.32
CA ARG A 263 7.94 -9.64 17.22
C ARG A 263 8.90 -9.90 16.06
N ARG A 264 8.69 -9.24 14.91
CA ARG A 264 9.55 -9.40 13.75
C ARG A 264 10.95 -8.84 14.02
N PHE A 265 11.09 -7.72 14.73
CA PHE A 265 12.39 -7.20 15.17
C PHE A 265 13.13 -8.22 16.05
N GLU A 266 12.47 -8.84 17.00
CA GLU A 266 13.08 -9.87 17.85
C GLU A 266 13.51 -11.11 17.04
N GLN A 267 12.70 -11.57 16.10
CA GLN A 267 13.05 -12.69 15.23
C GLN A 267 14.29 -12.37 14.38
N ILE A 268 14.34 -11.17 13.78
CA ILE A 268 15.48 -10.72 12.97
C ILE A 268 16.74 -10.58 13.82
N ARG A 269 16.63 -9.95 15.01
CA ARG A 269 17.75 -9.81 15.93
C ARG A 269 18.34 -11.17 16.34
N SER A 270 17.47 -12.14 16.65
CA SER A 270 17.91 -13.51 16.96
C SER A 270 18.60 -14.17 15.76
N ALA A 271 18.04 -14.07 14.57
CA ALA A 271 18.63 -14.62 13.36
C ALA A 271 20.01 -14.01 13.06
N VAL A 272 20.16 -12.68 13.19
CA VAL A 272 21.47 -12.02 13.05
C VAL A 272 22.44 -12.51 14.10
N THR A 273 22.02 -12.67 15.37
CA THR A 273 22.91 -13.17 16.43
C THR A 273 23.42 -14.58 16.15
N GLU A 274 22.60 -15.44 15.56
CA GLU A 274 22.95 -16.83 15.23
C GLU A 274 23.83 -16.96 13.98
N LEU A 275 23.61 -16.05 12.99
CA LEU A 275 24.23 -16.15 11.66
C LEU A 275 25.44 -15.21 11.48
N ALA A 276 25.66 -14.24 12.38
CA ALA A 276 26.61 -13.17 12.19
C ALA A 276 28.06 -13.63 11.92
N PRO A 277 28.77 -12.97 11.00
CA PRO A 277 28.29 -11.91 10.11
C PRO A 277 27.40 -12.46 9.00
N CYS A 278 26.29 -11.78 8.69
CA CYS A 278 25.30 -12.29 7.72
C CYS A 278 24.70 -11.18 6.85
N THR A 279 24.23 -11.59 5.67
CA THR A 279 23.53 -10.72 4.70
C THR A 279 22.02 -10.67 4.98
N GLY A 280 21.34 -9.64 4.47
CA GLY A 280 19.88 -9.56 4.56
C GLY A 280 19.16 -10.74 3.92
N SER A 281 19.72 -11.32 2.86
CA SER A 281 19.19 -12.52 2.20
C SER A 281 19.26 -13.76 3.10
N GLU A 282 20.35 -13.96 3.83
CA GLU A 282 20.50 -15.07 4.78
C GLU A 282 19.51 -14.92 5.94
N VAL A 283 19.33 -13.71 6.46
CA VAL A 283 18.33 -13.43 7.49
C VAL A 283 16.91 -13.74 6.96
N ALA A 284 16.55 -13.24 5.77
CA ALA A 284 15.23 -13.50 5.18
C ALA A 284 14.95 -14.99 4.99
N GLN A 285 15.96 -15.79 4.65
CA GLN A 285 15.87 -17.25 4.48
C GLN A 285 15.73 -17.99 5.81
N ALA A 286 16.24 -17.47 6.90
CA ALA A 286 16.14 -18.06 8.23
C ALA A 286 14.75 -17.83 8.87
N LEU A 287 13.96 -16.89 8.34
CA LEU A 287 12.63 -16.56 8.88
C LEU A 287 11.52 -17.39 8.23
N THR A 288 10.39 -17.49 8.94
CA THR A 288 9.13 -17.98 8.39
C THR A 288 8.24 -16.84 7.93
N TRP A 289 7.42 -17.11 6.91
CA TRP A 289 6.63 -16.13 6.19
C TRP A 289 5.16 -16.52 6.12
N THR A 290 4.31 -15.52 6.01
CA THR A 290 2.87 -15.66 5.99
C THR A 290 2.30 -16.13 7.34
N ARG A 291 0.98 -16.11 7.49
CA ARG A 291 0.28 -16.64 8.69
C ARG A 291 0.36 -18.16 8.87
N ARG A 292 0.96 -18.85 7.89
CA ARG A 292 1.07 -20.32 7.88
C ARG A 292 2.52 -20.76 8.11
N ASP A 293 3.38 -19.85 8.56
CA ASP A 293 4.80 -20.11 8.85
C ASP A 293 5.53 -20.82 7.70
N ARG A 294 5.27 -20.38 6.46
CA ARG A 294 5.89 -20.96 5.28
C ARG A 294 7.39 -20.65 5.24
N PRO A 295 8.24 -21.65 4.93
CA PRO A 295 9.66 -21.40 4.70
C PRO A 295 9.86 -20.49 3.47
N PHE A 296 10.89 -19.62 3.51
CA PHE A 296 11.21 -18.68 2.45
C PHE A 296 11.30 -19.34 1.06
N ALA A 297 11.94 -20.50 0.97
CA ALA A 297 12.12 -21.24 -0.28
C ALA A 297 10.78 -21.72 -0.92
N SER A 298 9.68 -21.74 -0.17
CA SER A 298 8.35 -22.10 -0.70
C SER A 298 7.56 -20.93 -1.28
N LEU A 299 8.11 -19.72 -1.21
CA LEU A 299 7.51 -18.52 -1.77
C LEU A 299 7.86 -18.44 -3.27
N ASP A 300 6.97 -17.86 -4.08
CA ASP A 300 7.26 -17.46 -5.46
C ASP A 300 8.24 -16.28 -5.51
N THR A 301 8.74 -15.95 -6.70
CA THR A 301 9.75 -14.90 -6.89
C THR A 301 9.29 -13.55 -6.34
N PHE A 302 8.05 -13.15 -6.60
CA PHE A 302 7.50 -11.88 -6.13
C PHE A 302 7.46 -11.83 -4.60
N ASN A 303 6.93 -12.88 -3.96
CA ASN A 303 6.88 -12.95 -2.50
C ASN A 303 8.27 -13.07 -1.85
N GLN A 304 9.26 -13.73 -2.51
CA GLN A 304 10.65 -13.72 -2.06
C GLN A 304 11.25 -12.31 -2.11
N MET A 305 10.97 -11.55 -3.17
CA MET A 305 11.40 -10.15 -3.30
C MET A 305 10.82 -9.30 -2.16
N VAL A 306 9.49 -9.33 -1.97
CA VAL A 306 8.81 -8.57 -0.92
C VAL A 306 9.35 -8.93 0.47
N ALA A 307 9.50 -10.23 0.76
CA ALA A 307 10.04 -10.72 2.04
C ALA A 307 11.47 -10.22 2.30
N THR A 308 12.33 -10.20 1.26
CA THR A 308 13.69 -9.71 1.39
C THR A 308 13.71 -8.19 1.62
N CYS A 309 12.92 -7.41 0.88
CA CYS A 309 12.80 -5.96 1.07
C CYS A 309 12.26 -5.62 2.47
N GLU A 310 11.25 -6.36 2.95
CA GLU A 310 10.74 -6.18 4.31
C GLU A 310 11.80 -6.50 5.37
N THR A 311 12.60 -7.55 5.17
CA THR A 311 13.73 -7.88 6.06
C THR A 311 14.74 -6.74 6.11
N MET A 312 15.12 -6.18 4.95
CA MET A 312 16.04 -5.05 4.87
C MET A 312 15.49 -3.82 5.59
N ALA A 313 14.20 -3.52 5.42
CA ALA A 313 13.56 -2.40 6.13
C ALA A 313 13.60 -2.55 7.66
N HIS A 314 13.49 -3.78 8.19
CA HIS A 314 13.66 -4.04 9.62
C HIS A 314 15.12 -3.94 10.06
N LEU A 315 16.05 -4.49 9.28
CA LEU A 315 17.50 -4.40 9.56
C LEU A 315 17.96 -2.94 9.62
N ASP A 316 17.51 -2.10 8.68
CA ASP A 316 17.84 -0.67 8.67
C ASP A 316 17.36 0.05 9.92
N VAL A 317 16.16 -0.27 10.40
CA VAL A 317 15.65 0.28 11.67
C VAL A 317 16.47 -0.20 12.87
N LEU A 318 16.87 -1.48 12.90
CA LEU A 318 17.73 -1.99 13.99
C LEU A 318 19.12 -1.35 13.97
N VAL A 319 19.69 -1.07 12.81
CA VAL A 319 20.94 -0.31 12.68
C VAL A 319 20.75 1.13 13.15
N ALA A 320 19.69 1.80 12.71
CA ALA A 320 19.38 3.17 13.16
C ALA A 320 19.16 3.26 14.68
N ARG A 321 18.65 2.20 15.31
CA ARG A 321 18.49 2.07 16.77
C ARG A 321 19.77 1.61 17.50
N GLN A 322 20.88 1.43 16.76
CA GLN A 322 22.15 0.97 17.33
C GLN A 322 22.07 -0.42 18.00
N VAL A 323 21.16 -1.27 17.53
CA VAL A 323 21.04 -2.67 17.96
C VAL A 323 21.92 -3.59 17.13
N LEU A 324 22.13 -3.23 15.86
CA LEU A 324 22.98 -3.94 14.90
C LEU A 324 24.02 -2.98 14.32
N ASP A 325 25.19 -3.51 14.02
CA ASP A 325 26.18 -2.89 13.16
C ASP A 325 26.02 -3.38 11.72
N VAL A 326 26.37 -2.52 10.75
CA VAL A 326 26.38 -2.84 9.33
C VAL A 326 27.69 -2.37 8.69
N HIS A 327 28.24 -3.19 7.81
CA HIS A 327 29.30 -2.76 6.90
C HIS A 327 28.95 -3.18 5.46
N ASN A 328 29.40 -2.40 4.49
CA ASN A 328 29.18 -2.70 3.09
C ASN A 328 30.38 -3.43 2.51
N ASP A 329 30.16 -4.64 1.99
CA ASP A 329 31.17 -5.43 1.27
C ASP A 329 30.78 -5.55 -0.21
N CYS A 330 31.48 -4.82 -1.06
CA CYS A 330 31.31 -4.84 -2.51
C CYS A 330 29.83 -4.61 -2.95
N GLY A 331 29.09 -3.75 -2.24
CA GLY A 331 27.69 -3.42 -2.55
C GLY A 331 26.65 -4.29 -1.84
N VAL A 332 27.09 -5.23 -1.00
CA VAL A 332 26.24 -6.05 -0.14
C VAL A 332 26.41 -5.59 1.31
N ASP A 333 25.30 -5.38 2.00
CA ASP A 333 25.31 -5.05 3.42
C ASP A 333 25.39 -6.33 4.26
N VAL A 334 26.35 -6.33 5.18
CA VAL A 334 26.63 -7.41 6.12
C VAL A 334 26.38 -6.91 7.53
N PHE A 335 25.57 -7.65 8.28
CA PHE A 335 25.07 -7.27 9.60
C PHE A 335 25.69 -8.12 10.71
N ALA A 336 25.88 -7.51 11.87
CA ALA A 336 26.30 -8.16 13.10
C ALA A 336 25.64 -7.47 14.31
N PRO A 337 25.56 -8.14 15.48
CA PRO A 337 25.14 -7.49 16.72
C PRO A 337 26.07 -6.30 17.04
N ALA A 338 25.51 -5.17 17.47
CA ALA A 338 26.29 -4.03 17.92
C ALA A 338 27.06 -4.39 19.21
N HIS A 339 28.25 -3.81 19.36
CA HIS A 339 29.15 -4.03 20.51
C HIS A 339 28.78 -3.22 21.73
#